data_8dd6bb2e6862c609daca43c4919587c3
#
_entry.id   8dd6bb2e6862c609daca43c4919587c3
#
_cell.length_a   1.000
_cell.length_b   1.000
_cell.length_c   1.000
_cell.angle_alpha   90.00
_cell.angle_beta   90.00
_cell.angle_gamma   90.00
#
_symmetry.space_group_name_H-M   'P 1'
#
loop_
_entity.id
_entity.type
_entity.pdbx_description
1 polymer ?
#
loop_
_entity_poly.entity_id
_entity_poly.type
_entity_poly.pdbx_seq_one_letter_code
_entity_poly.pdbx_strand_id
1 'polypeptide(L)'
;MSLTLSSITISTFSKGLSTLVHILQKAEEYAASQGLDANAEYINARLIDDMLPLTFQVQNVTNTVRKTLTRSQGKADEPWEDGEKTFVELYARIEKARQVIKEADAAAIDAKADETVDLALGPTTIKIVSRDSVLNQGIPNFFFHLNTAYAILRSKGVPVGKRDYIGSFLA
;
A
#
# COMPACT_ATOMS: atom_id res chain seq x y z
N MET A 1 12.81 24.58 -1.04
CA MET A 1 11.86 23.82 -1.91
C MET A 1 10.51 23.85 -1.23
N SER A 2 9.44 24.20 -1.92
CA SER A 2 8.09 24.12 -1.37
C SER A 2 7.63 22.66 -1.34
N LEU A 3 6.85 22.28 -0.32
CA LEU A 3 6.25 20.96 -0.22
C LEU A 3 5.06 20.89 -1.19
N THR A 4 5.13 19.98 -2.17
CA THR A 4 4.09 19.81 -3.20
C THR A 4 3.27 18.54 -2.94
N LEU A 5 2.06 18.45 -3.54
CA LEU A 5 1.21 17.26 -3.41
C LEU A 5 1.92 16.02 -3.97
N SER A 6 2.59 16.15 -5.11
CA SER A 6 3.36 15.08 -5.72
C SER A 6 4.48 14.59 -4.81
N SER A 7 5.26 15.51 -4.21
CA SER A 7 6.38 15.16 -3.33
C SER A 7 5.93 14.40 -2.08
N ILE A 8 4.81 14.82 -1.47
CA ILE A 8 4.21 14.11 -0.33
C ILE A 8 3.75 12.72 -0.75
N THR A 9 2.96 12.63 -1.82
CA THR A 9 2.31 11.39 -2.25
C THR A 9 3.32 10.33 -2.69
N ILE A 10 4.22 10.71 -3.60
CA ILE A 10 5.23 9.81 -4.19
C ILE A 10 6.19 9.32 -3.11
N SER A 11 6.71 10.22 -2.27
CA SER A 11 7.64 9.85 -1.19
C SER A 11 6.97 8.93 -0.16
N THR A 12 5.76 9.27 0.29
CA THR A 12 5.02 8.47 1.29
C THR A 12 4.76 7.05 0.78
N PHE A 13 4.24 6.91 -0.43
CA PHE A 13 3.94 5.60 -0.99
C PHE A 13 5.19 4.78 -1.26
N SER A 14 6.25 5.40 -1.81
CA SER A 14 7.53 4.70 -2.06
C SER A 14 8.13 4.14 -0.77
N LYS A 15 8.20 4.95 0.27
CA LYS A 15 8.74 4.55 1.58
C LYS A 15 7.85 3.50 2.26
N GLY A 16 6.54 3.65 2.18
CA GLY A 16 5.60 2.66 2.74
C GLY A 16 5.64 1.32 2.01
N LEU A 17 5.81 1.28 0.67
CA LEU A 17 6.03 0.02 -0.06
C LEU A 17 7.35 -0.64 0.33
N SER A 18 8.40 0.14 0.63
CA SER A 18 9.66 -0.41 1.14
C SER A 18 9.49 -1.02 2.53
N THR A 19 8.71 -0.38 3.41
CA THR A 19 8.32 -0.96 4.70
C THR A 19 7.53 -2.27 4.52
N LEU A 20 6.56 -2.30 3.59
CA LEU A 20 5.76 -3.50 3.33
C LEU A 20 6.65 -4.66 2.89
N VAL A 21 7.56 -4.44 1.95
CA VAL A 21 8.53 -5.47 1.52
C VAL A 21 9.37 -5.95 2.70
N HIS A 22 9.90 -5.02 3.50
CA HIS A 22 10.75 -5.37 4.64
C HIS A 22 10.04 -6.27 5.66
N ILE A 23 8.80 -5.93 6.05
CA ILE A 23 8.06 -6.75 7.02
C ILE A 23 7.65 -8.12 6.45
N LEU A 24 7.37 -8.22 5.14
CA LEU A 24 7.11 -9.49 4.47
C LEU A 24 8.37 -10.37 4.42
N GLN A 25 9.54 -9.80 4.09
CA GLN A 25 10.82 -10.53 4.14
C GLN A 25 11.12 -11.08 5.53
N LYS A 26 10.91 -10.27 6.57
CA LYS A 26 11.06 -10.72 7.96
C LYS A 26 10.10 -11.85 8.32
N ALA A 27 8.91 -11.89 7.74
CA ALA A 27 7.97 -12.99 7.94
C ALA A 27 8.49 -14.29 7.30
N GLU A 28 9.04 -14.24 6.08
CA GLU A 28 9.64 -15.40 5.44
C GLU A 28 10.87 -15.90 6.20
N GLU A 29 11.78 -14.99 6.62
CA GLU A 29 12.95 -15.32 7.44
C GLU A 29 12.55 -16.01 8.75
N TYR A 30 11.51 -15.49 9.41
CA TYR A 30 11.02 -16.07 10.66
C TYR A 30 10.39 -17.44 10.43
N ALA A 31 9.52 -17.61 9.42
CA ALA A 31 8.95 -18.92 9.09
C ALA A 31 10.05 -19.94 8.80
N ALA A 32 11.05 -19.60 7.98
CA ALA A 32 12.19 -20.46 7.67
C ALA A 32 12.95 -20.87 8.94
N SER A 33 13.17 -19.93 9.89
CA SER A 33 13.84 -20.22 11.16
C SER A 33 13.07 -21.18 12.06
N GLN A 34 11.74 -21.27 11.87
CA GLN A 34 10.86 -22.18 12.60
C GLN A 34 10.58 -23.48 11.82
N GLY A 35 11.15 -23.67 10.63
CA GLY A 35 10.88 -24.80 9.76
C GLY A 35 9.47 -24.81 9.15
N LEU A 36 8.86 -23.63 9.01
CA LEU A 36 7.49 -23.42 8.50
C LEU A 36 7.50 -22.88 7.07
N ASP A 37 6.42 -23.13 6.33
CA ASP A 37 6.16 -22.48 5.04
C ASP A 37 5.43 -21.14 5.25
N ALA A 38 6.06 -20.04 4.88
CA ALA A 38 5.51 -18.70 5.02
C ALA A 38 4.17 -18.53 4.26
N ASN A 39 4.01 -19.19 3.10
CA ASN A 39 2.76 -19.12 2.35
C ASN A 39 1.61 -19.78 3.14
N ALA A 40 1.85 -20.96 3.71
CA ALA A 40 0.85 -21.67 4.50
C ALA A 40 0.47 -20.87 5.76
N GLU A 41 1.47 -20.28 6.43
CA GLU A 41 1.28 -19.61 7.72
C GLU A 41 0.64 -18.23 7.61
N TYR A 42 1.03 -17.41 6.58
CA TYR A 42 0.71 -15.99 6.63
C TYR A 42 -0.22 -15.50 5.52
N ILE A 43 -0.27 -16.11 4.34
CA ILE A 43 -1.05 -15.60 3.20
C ILE A 43 -2.52 -15.37 3.58
N ASN A 44 -3.12 -16.33 4.30
CA ASN A 44 -4.51 -16.25 4.75
C ASN A 44 -4.65 -15.81 6.22
N ALA A 45 -3.54 -15.43 6.87
CA ALA A 45 -3.58 -15.00 8.25
C ALA A 45 -4.39 -13.71 8.42
N ARG A 46 -5.18 -13.66 9.47
CA ARG A 46 -6.05 -12.53 9.85
C ARG A 46 -5.67 -12.03 11.24
N LEU A 47 -5.93 -10.76 11.51
CA LEU A 47 -5.75 -10.20 12.85
C LEU A 47 -6.81 -10.74 13.81
N ILE A 48 -8.05 -10.78 13.34
CA ILE A 48 -9.22 -11.36 13.99
C ILE A 48 -10.15 -11.92 12.89
N ASP A 49 -11.07 -12.80 13.24
CA ASP A 49 -11.81 -13.65 12.29
C ASP A 49 -12.65 -12.89 11.25
N ASP A 50 -13.21 -11.75 11.61
CA ASP A 50 -14.03 -10.91 10.74
C ASP A 50 -13.21 -9.89 9.90
N MET A 51 -11.89 -9.80 10.11
CA MET A 51 -11.00 -8.98 9.29
C MET A 51 -10.49 -9.76 8.08
N LEU A 52 -10.15 -9.04 7.01
CA LEU A 52 -9.61 -9.63 5.79
C LEU A 52 -8.12 -9.99 5.93
N PRO A 53 -7.64 -11.02 5.21
CA PRO A 53 -6.31 -11.62 5.41
C PRO A 53 -5.15 -10.72 4.96
N LEU A 54 -3.91 -11.17 5.25
CA LEU A 54 -2.68 -10.49 4.85
C LEU A 54 -2.64 -10.18 3.35
N THR A 55 -3.02 -11.14 2.51
CA THR A 55 -3.08 -10.96 1.06
C THR A 55 -3.92 -9.75 0.68
N PHE A 56 -5.12 -9.63 1.25
CA PHE A 56 -6.00 -8.50 1.01
C PHE A 56 -5.38 -7.16 1.43
N GLN A 57 -4.61 -7.14 2.53
CA GLN A 57 -3.93 -5.92 2.97
C GLN A 57 -2.90 -5.46 1.95
N VAL A 58 -2.08 -6.38 1.42
CA VAL A 58 -1.09 -6.08 0.37
C VAL A 58 -1.77 -5.62 -0.92
N GLN A 59 -2.85 -6.29 -1.33
CA GLN A 59 -3.66 -5.88 -2.48
C GLN A 59 -4.18 -4.46 -2.34
N ASN A 60 -4.72 -4.10 -1.16
CA ASN A 60 -5.26 -2.76 -0.94
C ASN A 60 -4.19 -1.68 -0.79
N VAL A 61 -3.04 -1.96 -0.19
CA VAL A 61 -1.89 -1.04 -0.19
C VAL A 61 -1.53 -0.68 -1.63
N THR A 62 -1.34 -1.68 -2.49
CA THR A 62 -0.92 -1.50 -3.89
C THR A 62 -2.01 -0.89 -4.77
N ASN A 63 -3.28 -1.30 -4.60
CA ASN A 63 -4.44 -0.71 -5.26
C ASN A 63 -4.62 0.77 -4.86
N THR A 64 -4.36 1.12 -3.60
CA THR A 64 -4.43 2.51 -3.13
C THR A 64 -3.38 3.37 -3.81
N VAL A 65 -2.14 2.90 -3.94
CA VAL A 65 -1.09 3.59 -4.69
C VAL A 65 -1.54 3.86 -6.13
N ARG A 66 -1.96 2.82 -6.85
CA ARG A 66 -2.40 2.93 -8.23
C ARG A 66 -3.57 3.91 -8.38
N LYS A 67 -4.68 3.68 -7.66
CA LYS A 67 -5.89 4.51 -7.74
C LYS A 67 -5.64 5.96 -7.38
N THR A 68 -4.82 6.23 -6.37
CA THR A 68 -4.51 7.59 -5.95
C THR A 68 -3.69 8.31 -6.99
N LEU A 69 -2.63 7.68 -7.51
CA LEU A 69 -1.76 8.31 -8.50
C LEU A 69 -2.45 8.48 -9.86
N THR A 70 -3.24 7.51 -10.33
CA THR A 70 -3.98 7.66 -11.60
C THR A 70 -5.02 8.77 -11.50
N ARG A 71 -5.79 8.81 -10.42
CA ARG A 71 -6.80 9.85 -10.19
C ARG A 71 -6.19 11.25 -10.09
N SER A 72 -5.12 11.43 -9.31
CA SER A 72 -4.48 12.75 -9.15
C SER A 72 -3.83 13.28 -10.42
N GLN A 73 -3.51 12.41 -11.39
CA GLN A 73 -3.03 12.79 -12.72
C GLN A 73 -4.15 12.99 -13.74
N GLY A 74 -5.41 12.71 -13.38
CA GLY A 74 -6.53 12.71 -14.31
C GLY A 74 -6.48 11.57 -15.34
N LYS A 75 -5.80 10.46 -15.03
CA LYS A 75 -5.73 9.26 -15.87
C LYS A 75 -6.85 8.28 -15.52
N ALA A 76 -7.25 7.48 -16.49
CA ALA A 76 -8.17 6.36 -16.26
C ALA A 76 -7.52 5.30 -15.36
N ASP A 77 -8.31 4.72 -14.45
CA ASP A 77 -7.86 3.61 -13.61
C ASP A 77 -8.00 2.28 -14.36
N GLU A 78 -6.93 1.49 -14.37
CA GLU A 78 -6.90 0.15 -14.92
C GLU A 78 -6.85 -0.86 -13.75
N PRO A 79 -7.97 -1.48 -13.36
CA PRO A 79 -8.02 -2.41 -12.24
C PRO A 79 -7.07 -3.59 -12.41
N TRP A 80 -6.48 -4.03 -11.31
CA TRP A 80 -5.69 -5.26 -11.26
C TRP A 80 -6.52 -6.39 -10.69
N GLU A 81 -6.32 -7.60 -11.21
CA GLU A 81 -6.90 -8.81 -10.62
C GLU A 81 -6.27 -9.06 -9.23
N ASP A 82 -7.10 -9.53 -8.32
CA ASP A 82 -6.73 -9.88 -6.95
C ASP A 82 -6.74 -11.41 -6.81
N GLY A 83 -5.60 -12.05 -7.07
CA GLY A 83 -5.51 -13.52 -7.13
C GLY A 83 -4.26 -14.10 -6.47
N GLU A 84 -3.45 -13.29 -5.80
CA GLU A 84 -2.18 -13.70 -5.22
C GLU A 84 -2.36 -14.75 -4.11
N LYS A 85 -1.54 -15.81 -4.18
CA LYS A 85 -1.56 -16.96 -3.25
C LYS A 85 -0.21 -17.25 -2.62
N THR A 86 0.82 -16.52 -3.02
CA THR A 86 2.19 -16.72 -2.56
C THR A 86 2.89 -15.39 -2.29
N PHE A 87 3.93 -15.41 -1.45
CA PHE A 87 4.79 -14.23 -1.23
C PHE A 87 5.44 -13.74 -2.51
N VAL A 88 5.85 -14.64 -3.41
CA VAL A 88 6.41 -14.28 -4.72
C VAL A 88 5.43 -13.43 -5.53
N GLU A 89 4.16 -13.82 -5.57
CA GLU A 89 3.12 -13.05 -6.25
C GLU A 89 2.83 -11.71 -5.55
N LEU A 90 2.88 -11.67 -4.21
CA LEU A 90 2.77 -10.42 -3.47
C LEU A 90 3.92 -9.45 -3.79
N TYR A 91 5.16 -9.94 -3.88
CA TYR A 91 6.30 -9.10 -4.28
C TYR A 91 6.16 -8.61 -5.73
N ALA A 92 5.74 -9.46 -6.65
CA ALA A 92 5.49 -9.06 -8.03
C ALA A 92 4.44 -7.94 -8.12
N ARG A 93 3.37 -8.03 -7.31
CA ARG A 93 2.35 -6.98 -7.19
C ARG A 93 2.91 -5.67 -6.61
N ILE A 94 3.75 -5.75 -5.60
CA ILE A 94 4.40 -4.57 -5.01
C ILE A 94 5.32 -3.90 -6.03
N GLU A 95 6.09 -4.68 -6.81
CA GLU A 95 6.91 -4.13 -7.89
C GLU A 95 6.08 -3.45 -8.98
N LYS A 96 4.92 -4.00 -9.32
CA LYS A 96 3.96 -3.33 -10.22
C LYS A 96 3.50 -1.98 -9.66
N ALA A 97 3.25 -1.86 -8.35
CA ALA A 97 2.92 -0.60 -7.70
C ALA A 97 4.12 0.39 -7.68
N ARG A 98 5.34 -0.10 -7.50
CA ARG A 98 6.57 0.72 -7.61
C ARG A 98 6.74 1.28 -9.02
N GLN A 99 6.41 0.50 -10.03
CA GLN A 99 6.45 0.99 -11.42
C GLN A 99 5.45 2.13 -11.65
N VAL A 100 4.22 2.04 -11.11
CA VAL A 100 3.24 3.15 -11.14
C VAL A 100 3.79 4.42 -10.48
N ILE A 101 4.50 4.28 -9.36
CA ILE A 101 5.16 5.42 -8.69
C ILE A 101 6.26 6.02 -9.59
N LYS A 102 7.08 5.19 -10.20
CA LYS A 102 8.17 5.62 -11.09
C LYS A 102 7.66 6.36 -12.34
N GLU A 103 6.50 5.96 -12.85
CA GLU A 103 5.86 6.53 -14.03
C GLU A 103 4.93 7.72 -13.70
N ALA A 104 4.81 8.09 -12.43
CA ALA A 104 3.96 9.17 -12.00
C ALA A 104 4.50 10.53 -12.50
N ASP A 105 3.62 11.30 -13.15
CA ASP A 105 3.91 12.66 -13.59
C ASP A 105 3.67 13.64 -12.44
N ALA A 106 4.74 14.02 -11.75
CA ALA A 106 4.71 14.95 -10.63
C ALA A 106 4.11 16.31 -11.02
N ALA A 107 4.42 16.82 -12.22
CA ALA A 107 3.91 18.09 -12.69
C ALA A 107 2.39 18.03 -12.91
N ALA A 108 1.89 16.95 -13.48
CA ALA A 108 0.44 16.74 -13.66
C ALA A 108 -0.30 16.63 -12.32
N ILE A 109 0.27 15.92 -11.32
CA ILE A 109 -0.30 15.81 -9.97
C ILE A 109 -0.42 17.20 -9.33
N ASP A 110 0.65 18.01 -9.39
CA ASP A 110 0.68 19.33 -8.78
C ASP A 110 -0.24 20.32 -9.49
N ALA A 111 -0.27 20.30 -10.82
CA ALA A 111 -1.15 21.16 -11.62
C ALA A 111 -2.65 20.88 -11.36
N LYS A 112 -3.00 19.62 -11.06
CA LYS A 112 -4.40 19.18 -10.83
C LYS A 112 -4.79 19.14 -9.37
N ALA A 113 -3.95 19.64 -8.46
CA ALA A 113 -4.19 19.50 -7.00
C ALA A 113 -5.52 20.12 -6.55
N ASP A 114 -5.94 21.21 -7.20
CA ASP A 114 -7.18 21.94 -6.87
C ASP A 114 -8.38 21.56 -7.76
N GLU A 115 -8.19 20.65 -8.73
CA GLU A 115 -9.28 20.16 -9.57
C GLU A 115 -10.21 19.21 -8.79
N THR A 116 -11.49 19.19 -9.19
CA THR A 116 -12.46 18.22 -8.66
C THR A 116 -12.32 16.89 -9.39
N VAL A 117 -12.24 15.81 -8.65
CA VAL A 117 -12.13 14.43 -9.13
C VAL A 117 -13.23 13.54 -8.56
N ASP A 118 -13.50 12.44 -9.22
CA ASP A 118 -14.41 11.41 -8.73
C ASP A 118 -13.67 10.43 -7.82
N LEU A 119 -14.23 10.22 -6.62
CA LEU A 119 -13.73 9.26 -5.63
C LEU A 119 -14.78 8.17 -5.38
N ALA A 120 -14.47 6.95 -5.79
CA ALA A 120 -15.30 5.79 -5.52
C ALA A 120 -15.09 5.32 -4.06
N LEU A 121 -16.18 5.19 -3.32
CA LEU A 121 -16.25 4.68 -1.95
C LEU A 121 -17.27 3.52 -1.92
N GLY A 122 -16.80 2.31 -2.23
CA GLY A 122 -17.68 1.15 -2.42
C GLY A 122 -18.68 1.40 -3.57
N PRO A 123 -19.99 1.31 -3.34
CA PRO A 123 -21.01 1.53 -4.37
C PRO A 123 -21.27 3.02 -4.69
N THR A 124 -20.70 3.93 -3.91
CA THR A 124 -20.97 5.38 -4.02
C THR A 124 -19.75 6.08 -4.63
N THR A 125 -20.00 7.04 -5.51
CA THR A 125 -18.98 7.96 -6.01
C THR A 125 -19.29 9.37 -5.53
N ILE A 126 -18.29 10.05 -4.98
CA ILE A 126 -18.39 11.45 -4.55
C ILE A 126 -17.43 12.32 -5.37
N LYS A 127 -17.77 13.60 -5.48
CA LYS A 127 -16.86 14.60 -6.02
C LYS A 127 -16.07 15.25 -4.89
N ILE A 128 -14.74 15.29 -5.04
CA ILE A 128 -13.81 15.80 -4.03
C ILE A 128 -12.67 16.54 -4.71
N VAL A 129 -12.04 17.49 -4.04
CA VAL A 129 -10.83 18.13 -4.54
C VAL A 129 -9.68 17.11 -4.56
N SER A 130 -8.88 17.10 -5.61
CA SER A 130 -7.82 16.11 -5.85
C SER A 130 -6.87 15.97 -4.66
N ARG A 131 -6.35 17.10 -4.11
CA ARG A 131 -5.50 17.08 -2.92
C ARG A 131 -6.18 16.46 -1.70
N ASP A 132 -7.47 16.74 -1.51
CA ASP A 132 -8.24 16.18 -0.38
C ASP A 132 -8.47 14.69 -0.56
N SER A 133 -8.66 14.22 -1.81
CA SER A 133 -8.74 12.79 -2.11
C SER A 133 -7.45 12.04 -1.78
N VAL A 134 -6.29 12.70 -1.94
CA VAL A 134 -4.99 12.14 -1.57
C VAL A 134 -4.80 12.16 -0.05
N LEU A 135 -4.98 13.34 0.57
CA LEU A 135 -4.61 13.57 1.98
C LEU A 135 -5.61 12.93 2.95
N ASN A 136 -6.91 12.94 2.62
CA ASN A 136 -7.98 12.51 3.53
C ASN A 136 -8.49 11.09 3.24
N GLN A 137 -8.13 10.50 2.08
CA GLN A 137 -8.51 9.12 1.77
C GLN A 137 -7.32 8.27 1.33
N GLY A 138 -6.57 8.67 0.31
CA GLY A 138 -5.48 7.85 -0.23
C GLY A 138 -4.42 7.49 0.82
N ILE A 139 -3.82 8.49 1.47
CA ILE A 139 -2.78 8.29 2.49
C ILE A 139 -3.34 7.56 3.73
N PRO A 140 -4.47 7.96 4.32
CA PRO A 140 -5.05 7.21 5.45
C PRO A 140 -5.38 5.76 5.13
N ASN A 141 -5.98 5.49 3.96
CA ASN A 141 -6.30 4.13 3.52
C ASN A 141 -5.03 3.28 3.32
N PHE A 142 -4.00 3.85 2.71
CA PHE A 142 -2.70 3.20 2.55
C PHE A 142 -2.11 2.77 3.89
N PHE A 143 -2.06 3.68 4.86
CA PHE A 143 -1.53 3.37 6.19
C PHE A 143 -2.42 2.43 6.98
N PHE A 144 -3.74 2.49 6.84
CA PHE A 144 -4.63 1.51 7.46
C PHE A 144 -4.26 0.08 7.06
N HIS A 145 -4.11 -0.17 5.75
CA HIS A 145 -3.79 -1.50 5.25
C HIS A 145 -2.34 -1.90 5.54
N LEU A 146 -1.38 -0.98 5.47
CA LEU A 146 0.01 -1.24 5.85
C LEU A 146 0.13 -1.58 7.34
N ASN A 147 -0.55 -0.83 8.22
CA ASN A 147 -0.60 -1.11 9.66
C ASN A 147 -1.27 -2.44 9.97
N THR A 148 -2.35 -2.77 9.25
CA THR A 148 -3.04 -4.05 9.43
C THR A 148 -2.16 -5.21 8.99
N ALA A 149 -1.42 -5.10 7.88
CA ALA A 149 -0.44 -6.11 7.47
C ALA A 149 0.64 -6.32 8.55
N TYR A 150 1.22 -5.23 9.06
CA TYR A 150 2.16 -5.30 10.18
C TYR A 150 1.55 -6.00 11.41
N ALA A 151 0.33 -5.62 11.80
CA ALA A 151 -0.35 -6.18 12.98
C ALA A 151 -0.65 -7.68 12.82
N ILE A 152 -1.07 -8.12 11.62
CA ILE A 152 -1.26 -9.54 11.31
C ILE A 152 0.04 -10.32 11.51
N LEU A 153 1.14 -9.88 10.92
CA LEU A 153 2.43 -10.55 11.05
C LEU A 153 2.90 -10.56 12.51
N ARG A 154 2.75 -9.43 13.21
CA ARG A 154 3.10 -9.33 14.63
C ARG A 154 2.27 -10.26 15.51
N SER A 155 0.96 -10.39 15.27
CA SER A 155 0.08 -11.30 16.03
C SER A 155 0.42 -12.79 15.81
N LYS A 156 1.05 -13.11 14.68
CA LYS A 156 1.57 -14.44 14.35
C LYS A 156 2.99 -14.70 14.88
N GLY A 157 3.53 -13.82 15.71
CA GLY A 157 4.83 -14.00 16.35
C GLY A 157 6.03 -13.51 15.53
N VAL A 158 5.83 -13.00 14.32
CA VAL A 158 6.94 -12.43 13.50
C VAL A 158 7.61 -11.31 14.30
N PRO A 159 8.96 -11.34 14.48
CA PRO A 159 9.69 -10.38 15.30
C PRO A 159 9.91 -9.03 14.59
N VAL A 160 8.80 -8.41 14.15
CA VAL A 160 8.79 -7.05 13.62
C VAL A 160 8.45 -6.04 14.70
N GLY A 161 9.08 -4.88 14.69
CA GLY A 161 8.88 -3.83 15.67
C GLY A 161 8.81 -2.44 15.04
N LYS A 162 8.72 -1.39 15.85
CA LYS A 162 8.65 0.00 15.38
C LYS A 162 9.80 0.36 14.42
N ARG A 163 11.02 -0.16 14.66
CA ARG A 163 12.17 0.12 13.79
C ARG A 163 11.99 -0.46 12.40
N ASP A 164 11.45 -1.67 12.29
CA ASP A 164 11.14 -2.32 11.01
C ASP A 164 10.08 -1.54 10.24
N TYR A 165 9.13 -0.94 10.95
CA TYR A 165 8.05 -0.18 10.36
C TYR A 165 8.49 1.20 9.86
N ILE A 166 9.19 2.00 10.70
CA ILE A 166 9.54 3.38 10.36
C ILE A 166 10.89 3.52 9.66
N GLY A 167 11.72 2.47 9.62
CA GLY A 167 13.09 2.52 9.10
C GLY A 167 13.16 3.10 7.69
N SER A 168 12.30 2.64 6.79
CA SER A 168 12.25 3.13 5.41
C SER A 168 11.82 4.61 5.27
N PHE A 169 11.15 5.17 6.28
CA PHE A 169 10.75 6.58 6.29
C PHE A 169 11.89 7.50 6.76
N LEU A 170 12.89 6.96 7.44
CA LEU A 170 14.03 7.70 7.97
C LEU A 170 15.26 7.65 7.04
N ALA A 171 15.23 6.78 6.03
CA ALA A 171 16.29 6.61 5.04
C ALA A 171 16.25 7.66 3.93
#